data_715b28ac9d73f8fc8f164e091d5f7351
#
_entry.id   715b28ac9d73f8fc8f164e091d5f7351
#
_cell.length_a   1.000
_cell.length_b   1.000
_cell.length_c   1.000
_cell.angle_alpha   90.00
_cell.angle_beta   90.00
_cell.angle_gamma   90.00
#
_symmetry.space_group_name_H-M   'P 1'
#
loop_
_entity.id
_entity.type
_entity.pdbx_description
1 polymer ?
#
loop_
_entity_poly.entity_id
_entity_poly.type
_entity_poly.pdbx_seq_one_letter_code
_entity_poly.pdbx_strand_id
1 'polypeptide(L)'
;MKPFMDKDFLLSTPTAQKLYHEYAADMPIIDYHCHVSPREIFEDRRFENITQVWLGGDHYKWRVMRSNGVEEKYITGDAPDREKFQKFAEALPRAIGNPMYHWCHLELKKYFGYEGALNGETAEEVWNLCNEKLKEAGMSVRGLIAQSNVAFVGTTDDPVDSLEWHQKIKEDPSITTVVAPSFRPDKALNIDKAGWKEYIAKLAEVCGCEIKDSAALECALASRIDHFDAAGCRASDHGLDYVIYRPADRAAVDMVFSKGMN
;
A
#
# COMPACT_ATOMS: atom_id res chain seq x y z
N MET A 1 -35.93 -2.63 -5.83
CA MET A 1 -34.51 -2.99 -6.06
C MET A 1 -33.72 -2.22 -5.02
N LYS A 2 -32.75 -2.85 -4.33
CA LYS A 2 -31.89 -2.12 -3.39
C LYS A 2 -30.99 -1.15 -4.17
N PRO A 3 -30.75 0.07 -3.68
CA PRO A 3 -29.76 0.97 -4.28
C PRO A 3 -28.37 0.33 -4.29
N PHE A 4 -27.55 0.70 -5.28
CA PHE A 4 -26.14 0.33 -5.28
C PHE A 4 -25.42 1.00 -4.10
N MET A 5 -24.60 0.24 -3.37
CA MET A 5 -23.91 0.74 -2.16
C MET A 5 -24.85 1.24 -1.06
N ASP A 6 -25.98 0.57 -0.82
CA ASP A 6 -26.83 0.85 0.34
C ASP A 6 -26.07 0.50 1.65
N LYS A 7 -26.66 0.84 2.80
CA LYS A 7 -26.05 0.59 4.12
C LYS A 7 -25.78 -0.90 4.41
N ASP A 8 -26.48 -1.80 3.71
CA ASP A 8 -26.34 -3.24 3.85
C ASP A 8 -25.58 -3.88 2.67
N PHE A 9 -24.84 -3.09 1.91
CA PHE A 9 -24.05 -3.58 0.80
C PHE A 9 -23.08 -4.70 1.28
N LEU A 10 -23.09 -5.84 0.61
CA LEU A 10 -22.43 -7.10 0.97
C LEU A 10 -22.93 -7.78 2.25
N LEU A 11 -23.83 -7.19 3.02
CA LEU A 11 -24.44 -7.79 4.20
C LEU A 11 -25.67 -8.60 3.80
N SER A 12 -25.46 -9.82 3.32
CA SER A 12 -26.51 -10.61 2.67
C SER A 12 -27.48 -11.31 3.63
N THR A 13 -27.16 -11.37 4.91
CA THR A 13 -27.99 -12.05 5.91
C THR A 13 -28.33 -11.12 7.09
N PRO A 14 -29.45 -11.34 7.80
CA PRO A 14 -29.77 -10.59 9.03
C PRO A 14 -28.67 -10.68 10.09
N THR A 15 -28.01 -11.83 10.20
CA THR A 15 -26.89 -12.02 11.13
C THR A 15 -25.69 -11.14 10.73
N ALA A 16 -25.33 -11.08 9.45
CA ALA A 16 -24.25 -10.20 8.97
C ALA A 16 -24.57 -8.73 9.25
N GLN A 17 -25.81 -8.30 8.96
CA GLN A 17 -26.28 -6.93 9.24
C GLN A 17 -26.18 -6.60 10.73
N LYS A 18 -26.66 -7.50 11.60
CA LYS A 18 -26.57 -7.32 13.06
C LYS A 18 -25.12 -7.21 13.52
N LEU A 19 -24.26 -8.16 13.13
CA LEU A 19 -22.85 -8.17 13.54
C LEU A 19 -22.12 -6.90 13.09
N TYR A 20 -22.39 -6.45 11.88
CA TYR A 20 -21.76 -5.22 11.38
C TYR A 20 -22.29 -3.97 12.09
N HIS A 21 -23.60 -3.73 12.06
CA HIS A 21 -24.17 -2.48 12.56
C HIS A 21 -24.13 -2.32 14.08
N GLU A 22 -24.23 -3.42 14.83
CA GLU A 22 -24.25 -3.36 16.30
C GLU A 22 -22.87 -3.51 16.93
N TYR A 23 -21.88 -4.10 16.22
CA TYR A 23 -20.59 -4.45 16.85
C TYR A 23 -19.37 -3.98 16.06
N ALA A 24 -19.38 -4.02 14.72
CA ALA A 24 -18.18 -3.79 13.93
C ALA A 24 -18.07 -2.39 13.33
N ALA A 25 -19.18 -1.71 13.03
CA ALA A 25 -19.18 -0.46 12.27
C ALA A 25 -18.34 0.65 12.91
N ASP A 26 -18.36 0.75 14.22
CA ASP A 26 -17.67 1.81 14.99
C ASP A 26 -16.31 1.36 15.54
N MET A 27 -15.90 0.11 15.28
CA MET A 27 -14.58 -0.38 15.72
C MET A 27 -13.46 0.32 14.96
N PRO A 28 -12.35 0.66 15.62
CA PRO A 28 -11.20 1.22 14.96
C PRO A 28 -10.56 0.20 14.00
N ILE A 29 -10.06 0.70 12.87
CA ILE A 29 -9.36 -0.12 11.91
C ILE A 29 -7.91 -0.33 12.36
N ILE A 30 -7.49 -1.59 12.33
CA ILE A 30 -6.10 -2.00 12.45
C ILE A 30 -5.65 -2.39 11.03
N ASP A 31 -5.03 -1.46 10.34
CA ASP A 31 -4.47 -1.69 9.00
C ASP A 31 -3.06 -2.27 9.15
N TYR A 32 -2.99 -3.59 9.26
CA TYR A 32 -1.74 -4.31 9.51
C TYR A 32 -0.85 -4.44 8.27
N HIS A 33 -1.32 -4.05 7.10
CA HIS A 33 -0.56 -4.07 5.85
C HIS A 33 -1.06 -2.99 4.89
N CYS A 34 -0.24 -2.00 4.65
CA CYS A 34 -0.51 -0.96 3.65
C CYS A 34 0.76 -0.51 2.93
N HIS A 35 0.57 0.30 1.86
CA HIS A 35 1.65 0.90 1.08
C HIS A 35 1.65 2.43 1.17
N VAL A 36 1.01 3.00 2.19
CA VAL A 36 1.05 4.45 2.44
C VAL A 36 2.46 4.82 2.91
N SER A 37 3.02 5.86 2.29
CA SER A 37 4.36 6.33 2.64
C SER A 37 4.36 6.96 4.05
N PRO A 38 5.21 6.52 4.99
CA PRO A 38 5.33 7.16 6.29
C PRO A 38 5.78 8.63 6.17
N ARG A 39 6.53 8.98 5.14
CA ARG A 39 6.85 10.38 4.83
C ARG A 39 5.61 11.20 4.53
N GLU A 40 4.71 10.70 3.69
CA GLU A 40 3.46 11.41 3.36
C GLU A 40 2.53 11.56 4.57
N ILE A 41 2.54 10.58 5.49
CA ILE A 41 1.84 10.71 6.79
C ILE A 41 2.48 11.81 7.64
N PHE A 42 3.81 11.82 7.79
CA PHE A 42 4.49 12.83 8.58
C PHE A 42 4.31 14.24 8.03
N GLU A 43 4.50 14.43 6.72
CA GLU A 43 4.37 15.71 6.04
C GLU A 43 2.90 16.16 5.86
N ASP A 44 1.93 15.29 6.20
CA ASP A 44 0.50 15.50 6.01
C ASP A 44 0.16 15.93 4.58
N ARG A 45 0.66 15.17 3.61
CA ARG A 45 0.53 15.50 2.19
C ARG A 45 -0.91 15.80 1.79
N ARG A 46 -1.08 16.85 0.99
CA ARG A 46 -2.33 17.17 0.29
C ARG A 46 -2.20 16.83 -1.19
N PHE A 47 -3.31 16.45 -1.79
CA PHE A 47 -3.37 16.10 -3.20
C PHE A 47 -4.07 17.20 -3.99
N GLU A 48 -3.57 17.51 -5.18
CA GLU A 48 -4.15 18.51 -6.06
C GLU A 48 -5.40 18.00 -6.80
N ASN A 49 -5.44 16.70 -7.03
CA ASN A 49 -6.53 16.06 -7.77
C ASN A 49 -6.68 14.57 -7.44
N ILE A 50 -7.81 13.99 -7.83
CA ILE A 50 -8.15 12.58 -7.57
C ILE A 50 -7.23 11.58 -8.27
N THR A 51 -6.60 11.96 -9.39
CA THR A 51 -5.62 11.09 -10.06
C THR A 51 -4.41 10.85 -9.17
N GLN A 52 -3.90 11.89 -8.51
CA GLN A 52 -2.78 11.74 -7.57
C GLN A 52 -3.14 10.84 -6.40
N VAL A 53 -4.40 10.90 -5.91
CA VAL A 53 -4.88 10.00 -4.84
C VAL A 53 -4.97 8.57 -5.32
N TRP A 54 -5.56 8.33 -6.48
CA TRP A 54 -5.93 6.99 -6.92
C TRP A 54 -4.89 6.31 -7.80
N LEU A 55 -4.20 7.05 -8.65
CA LEU A 55 -3.29 6.51 -9.64
C LEU A 55 -1.82 6.84 -9.36
N GLY A 56 -1.54 7.59 -8.29
CA GLY A 56 -0.17 7.98 -7.94
C GLY A 56 0.73 6.82 -7.51
N GLY A 57 0.17 5.74 -6.98
CA GLY A 57 0.93 4.58 -6.50
C GLY A 57 0.16 3.25 -6.48
N ASP A 58 -1.14 3.24 -6.81
CA ASP A 58 -1.97 2.05 -6.73
C ASP A 58 -1.80 1.15 -7.98
N HIS A 59 -0.91 0.18 -7.87
CA HIS A 59 -0.64 -0.78 -8.93
C HIS A 59 -1.82 -1.72 -9.24
N TYR A 60 -2.82 -1.86 -8.37
CA TYR A 60 -4.05 -2.61 -8.65
C TYR A 60 -4.95 -1.85 -9.62
N LYS A 61 -5.11 -0.53 -9.43
CA LYS A 61 -5.83 0.32 -10.39
C LYS A 61 -5.11 0.32 -11.76
N TRP A 62 -3.77 0.38 -11.77
CA TRP A 62 -3.00 0.26 -13.00
C TRP A 62 -3.23 -1.07 -13.74
N ARG A 63 -3.34 -2.19 -12.99
CA ARG A 63 -3.66 -3.50 -13.60
C ARG A 63 -5.04 -3.51 -14.25
N VAL A 64 -6.05 -2.91 -13.62
CA VAL A 64 -7.39 -2.78 -14.22
C VAL A 64 -7.31 -2.02 -15.54
N MET A 65 -6.57 -0.90 -15.58
CA MET A 65 -6.37 -0.13 -16.81
C MET A 65 -5.65 -0.96 -17.90
N ARG A 66 -4.56 -1.62 -17.56
CA ARG A 66 -3.81 -2.49 -18.51
C ARG A 66 -4.66 -3.64 -19.04
N SER A 67 -5.43 -4.30 -18.17
CA SER A 67 -6.34 -5.39 -18.56
C SER A 67 -7.45 -4.93 -19.52
N ASN A 68 -7.74 -3.62 -19.53
CA ASN A 68 -8.69 -3.01 -20.46
C ASN A 68 -8.03 -2.39 -21.70
N GLY A 69 -6.72 -2.64 -21.91
CA GLY A 69 -6.00 -2.16 -23.09
C GLY A 69 -5.69 -0.67 -23.10
N VAL A 70 -5.69 -0.02 -21.92
CA VAL A 70 -5.27 1.39 -21.81
C VAL A 70 -3.77 1.51 -22.05
N GLU A 71 -3.38 2.46 -22.90
CA GLU A 71 -1.97 2.72 -23.20
C GLU A 71 -1.20 3.18 -21.96
N GLU A 72 0.06 2.76 -21.82
CA GLU A 72 0.88 3.01 -20.63
C GLU A 72 1.10 4.50 -20.33
N LYS A 73 1.07 5.36 -21.36
CA LYS A 73 1.16 6.82 -21.17
C LYS A 73 0.06 7.39 -20.25
N TYR A 74 -1.13 6.75 -20.23
CA TYR A 74 -2.25 7.14 -19.37
C TYR A 74 -2.24 6.43 -18.02
N ILE A 75 -1.29 5.54 -17.75
CA ILE A 75 -1.19 4.77 -16.52
C ILE A 75 -0.05 5.33 -15.67
N THR A 76 1.19 5.00 -16.04
CA THR A 76 2.41 5.44 -15.34
C THR A 76 3.23 6.46 -16.16
N GLY A 77 2.86 6.71 -17.42
CA GLY A 77 3.54 7.67 -18.28
C GLY A 77 3.17 9.13 -18.01
N ASP A 78 3.39 9.99 -18.99
CA ASP A 78 3.39 11.45 -18.88
C ASP A 78 2.09 12.15 -19.30
N ALA A 79 1.02 11.39 -19.58
CA ALA A 79 -0.27 11.99 -19.91
C ALA A 79 -0.78 12.86 -18.74
N PRO A 80 -1.54 13.95 -19.02
CA PRO A 80 -2.12 14.80 -18.00
C PRO A 80 -3.03 14.02 -17.03
N ASP A 81 -3.04 14.38 -15.75
CA ASP A 81 -3.83 13.73 -14.71
C ASP A 81 -5.32 13.61 -15.07
N ARG A 82 -5.89 14.66 -15.70
CA ARG A 82 -7.29 14.63 -16.13
C ARG A 82 -7.56 13.56 -17.18
N GLU A 83 -6.63 13.33 -18.11
CA GLU A 83 -6.76 12.30 -19.14
C GLU A 83 -6.58 10.90 -18.55
N LYS A 84 -5.63 10.74 -17.61
CA LYS A 84 -5.46 9.48 -16.85
C LYS A 84 -6.74 9.10 -16.11
N PHE A 85 -7.36 10.06 -15.44
CA PHE A 85 -8.63 9.84 -14.75
C PHE A 85 -9.75 9.45 -15.71
N GLN A 86 -9.85 10.11 -16.86
CA GLN A 86 -10.84 9.77 -17.90
C GLN A 86 -10.67 8.31 -18.35
N LYS A 87 -9.43 7.88 -18.63
CA LYS A 87 -9.13 6.51 -19.04
C LYS A 87 -9.43 5.47 -17.96
N PHE A 88 -9.18 5.82 -16.70
CA PHE A 88 -9.57 4.98 -15.57
C PHE A 88 -11.10 4.86 -15.46
N ALA A 89 -11.83 5.98 -15.56
CA ALA A 89 -13.28 5.99 -15.51
C ALA A 89 -13.93 5.21 -16.65
N GLU A 90 -13.37 5.24 -17.85
CA GLU A 90 -13.80 4.42 -18.99
C GLU A 90 -13.56 2.91 -18.77
N ALA A 91 -12.47 2.55 -18.08
CA ALA A 91 -12.11 1.17 -17.79
C ALA A 91 -12.91 0.56 -16.62
N LEU A 92 -13.24 1.36 -15.61
CA LEU A 92 -13.83 0.89 -14.35
C LEU A 92 -15.15 0.09 -14.52
N PRO A 93 -16.11 0.44 -15.39
CA PRO A 93 -17.32 -0.35 -15.58
C PRO A 93 -17.09 -1.78 -16.06
N ARG A 94 -15.95 -2.04 -16.71
CA ARG A 94 -15.58 -3.39 -17.16
C ARG A 94 -15.01 -4.25 -16.04
N ALA A 95 -14.76 -3.64 -14.87
CA ALA A 95 -14.29 -4.34 -13.67
C ALA A 95 -15.43 -4.82 -12.76
N ILE A 96 -16.69 -4.85 -13.23
CA ILE A 96 -17.82 -5.42 -12.47
C ILE A 96 -17.47 -6.88 -12.06
N GLY A 97 -17.64 -7.18 -10.77
CA GLY A 97 -17.24 -8.45 -10.18
C GLY A 97 -15.81 -8.46 -9.61
N ASN A 98 -15.00 -7.45 -9.91
CA ASN A 98 -13.72 -7.22 -9.26
C ASN A 98 -13.92 -6.30 -8.04
N PRO A 99 -13.28 -6.55 -6.89
CA PRO A 99 -13.37 -5.67 -5.71
C PRO A 99 -13.04 -4.21 -6.01
N MET A 100 -12.16 -3.93 -6.97
CA MET A 100 -11.79 -2.56 -7.36
C MET A 100 -13.00 -1.71 -7.77
N TYR A 101 -13.99 -2.32 -8.46
CA TYR A 101 -15.23 -1.63 -8.80
C TYR A 101 -15.99 -1.16 -7.55
N HIS A 102 -16.08 -2.04 -6.55
CA HIS A 102 -16.75 -1.71 -5.28
C HIS A 102 -15.97 -0.68 -4.47
N TRP A 103 -14.66 -0.87 -4.34
CA TRP A 103 -13.80 0.00 -3.53
C TRP A 103 -13.83 1.44 -4.04
N CYS A 104 -13.67 1.66 -5.34
CA CYS A 104 -13.74 3.01 -5.91
C CYS A 104 -15.07 3.70 -5.61
N HIS A 105 -16.20 2.98 -5.73
CA HIS A 105 -17.51 3.56 -5.44
C HIS A 105 -17.76 3.77 -3.95
N LEU A 106 -17.21 2.90 -3.07
CA LEU A 106 -17.24 3.10 -1.62
C LEU A 106 -16.42 4.34 -1.20
N GLU A 107 -15.25 4.52 -1.80
CA GLU A 107 -14.41 5.69 -1.59
C GLU A 107 -15.09 6.97 -2.06
N LEU A 108 -15.69 6.97 -3.26
CA LEU A 108 -16.46 8.09 -3.79
C LEU A 108 -17.63 8.47 -2.87
N LYS A 109 -18.37 7.48 -2.37
CA LYS A 109 -19.46 7.72 -1.44
C LYS A 109 -18.98 8.24 -0.10
N LYS A 110 -17.98 7.57 0.51
CA LYS A 110 -17.53 7.86 1.87
C LYS A 110 -16.84 9.21 1.99
N TYR A 111 -15.90 9.50 1.09
CA TYR A 111 -15.02 10.67 1.22
C TYR A 111 -15.49 11.87 0.38
N PHE A 112 -16.18 11.60 -0.73
CA PHE A 112 -16.56 12.64 -1.69
C PHE A 112 -18.07 12.88 -1.77
N GLY A 113 -18.90 12.02 -1.15
CA GLY A 113 -20.34 12.15 -1.15
C GLY A 113 -21.01 11.84 -2.49
N TYR A 114 -20.32 11.16 -3.40
CA TYR A 114 -20.85 10.78 -4.71
C TYR A 114 -21.51 9.40 -4.65
N GLU A 115 -22.80 9.33 -4.99
CA GLU A 115 -23.58 8.08 -4.93
C GLU A 115 -23.87 7.47 -6.32
N GLY A 116 -23.42 8.13 -7.39
CA GLY A 116 -23.55 7.64 -8.77
C GLY A 116 -22.51 6.58 -9.12
N ALA A 117 -22.64 6.04 -10.33
CA ALA A 117 -21.62 5.14 -10.89
C ALA A 117 -20.60 5.96 -11.69
N LEU A 118 -19.29 5.70 -11.44
CA LEU A 118 -18.23 6.28 -12.22
C LEU A 118 -18.06 5.52 -13.53
N ASN A 119 -18.12 6.26 -14.63
CA ASN A 119 -17.88 5.78 -15.99
C ASN A 119 -17.32 6.92 -16.86
N GLY A 120 -17.10 6.66 -18.15
CA GLY A 120 -16.55 7.68 -19.07
C GLY A 120 -17.45 8.91 -19.25
N GLU A 121 -18.76 8.79 -19.06
CA GLU A 121 -19.73 9.90 -19.21
C GLU A 121 -19.79 10.75 -17.93
N THR A 122 -19.65 10.14 -16.75
CA THR A 122 -19.69 10.81 -15.45
C THR A 122 -18.30 11.29 -14.98
N ALA A 123 -17.24 10.99 -15.72
CA ALA A 123 -15.87 11.28 -15.32
C ALA A 123 -15.62 12.78 -15.06
N GLU A 124 -16.22 13.68 -15.86
CA GLU A 124 -16.06 15.13 -15.68
C GLU A 124 -16.70 15.63 -14.38
N GLU A 125 -17.93 15.19 -14.13
CA GLU A 125 -18.65 15.52 -12.91
C GLU A 125 -17.88 15.05 -11.67
N VAL A 126 -17.43 13.78 -11.66
CA VAL A 126 -16.71 13.20 -10.52
C VAL A 126 -15.33 13.87 -10.34
N TRP A 127 -14.63 14.17 -11.43
CA TRP A 127 -13.37 14.91 -11.38
C TRP A 127 -13.52 16.25 -10.68
N ASN A 128 -14.50 17.04 -11.09
CA ASN A 128 -14.75 18.36 -10.52
C ASN A 128 -15.16 18.26 -9.05
N LEU A 129 -16.10 17.37 -8.72
CA LEU A 129 -16.54 17.13 -7.34
C LEU A 129 -15.38 16.72 -6.43
N CYS A 130 -14.61 15.74 -6.83
CA CYS A 130 -13.50 15.24 -6.00
C CYS A 130 -12.42 16.31 -5.79
N ASN A 131 -12.07 17.05 -6.84
CA ASN A 131 -11.02 18.06 -6.74
C ASN A 131 -11.44 19.27 -5.90
N GLU A 132 -12.71 19.66 -5.92
CA GLU A 132 -13.22 20.65 -4.98
C GLU A 132 -13.17 20.12 -3.53
N LYS A 133 -13.59 18.88 -3.31
CA LYS A 133 -13.58 18.26 -2.00
C LYS A 133 -12.15 18.12 -1.42
N LEU A 134 -11.16 17.82 -2.25
CA LEU A 134 -9.75 17.71 -1.84
C LEU A 134 -9.16 19.03 -1.30
N LYS A 135 -9.78 20.17 -1.57
CA LYS A 135 -9.37 21.46 -1.01
C LYS A 135 -9.81 21.67 0.45
N GLU A 136 -10.77 20.89 0.94
CA GLU A 136 -11.28 21.00 2.30
C GLU A 136 -10.21 20.60 3.34
N ALA A 137 -10.37 21.13 4.55
CA ALA A 137 -9.57 20.74 5.68
C ALA A 137 -9.69 19.27 5.99
N GLY A 138 -9.04 18.42 6.28
CA GLY A 138 -9.30 16.99 6.55
C GLY A 138 -9.22 16.08 5.32
N MET A 139 -8.91 16.61 4.15
CA MET A 139 -8.67 15.82 2.94
C MET A 139 -7.16 15.67 2.65
N SER A 140 -6.33 15.79 3.66
CA SER A 140 -4.92 15.41 3.67
C SER A 140 -4.76 13.93 4.00
N VAL A 141 -3.52 13.41 3.91
CA VAL A 141 -3.23 12.00 4.27
C VAL A 141 -3.67 11.71 5.70
N ARG A 142 -3.28 12.53 6.68
CA ARG A 142 -3.68 12.34 8.09
C ARG A 142 -5.19 12.49 8.25
N GLY A 143 -5.79 13.45 7.57
CA GLY A 143 -7.23 13.68 7.62
C GLY A 143 -8.03 12.49 7.09
N LEU A 144 -7.63 11.88 5.99
CA LEU A 144 -8.27 10.67 5.44
C LEU A 144 -8.09 9.45 6.35
N ILE A 145 -6.93 9.27 6.95
CA ILE A 145 -6.66 8.22 7.95
C ILE A 145 -7.59 8.41 9.17
N ALA A 146 -7.70 9.64 9.69
CA ALA A 146 -8.57 9.96 10.82
C ALA A 146 -10.06 9.74 10.50
N GLN A 147 -10.55 10.21 9.34
CA GLN A 147 -11.91 9.97 8.87
C GLN A 147 -12.24 8.48 8.72
N SER A 148 -11.22 7.65 8.49
CA SER A 148 -11.36 6.20 8.38
C SER A 148 -11.36 5.49 9.72
N ASN A 149 -11.19 6.19 10.84
CA ASN A 149 -11.06 5.63 12.19
C ASN A 149 -9.93 4.58 12.27
N VAL A 150 -8.77 4.88 11.66
CA VAL A 150 -7.62 3.98 11.67
C VAL A 150 -6.78 4.26 12.91
N ALA A 151 -6.70 3.27 13.80
CA ALA A 151 -5.89 3.34 15.03
C ALA A 151 -4.45 2.89 14.81
N PHE A 152 -4.21 2.01 13.84
CA PHE A 152 -2.90 1.45 13.55
C PHE A 152 -2.70 1.29 12.04
N VAL A 153 -1.48 1.64 11.58
CA VAL A 153 -1.02 1.46 10.20
C VAL A 153 0.29 0.69 10.23
N GLY A 154 0.32 -0.49 9.60
CA GLY A 154 1.54 -1.26 9.31
C GLY A 154 2.03 -0.96 7.90
N THR A 155 3.12 -0.21 7.76
CA THR A 155 3.72 0.10 6.47
C THR A 155 4.53 -1.09 5.93
N THR A 156 5.04 -1.00 4.70
CA THR A 156 5.84 -2.07 4.10
C THR A 156 7.24 -1.52 3.83
N ASP A 157 8.23 -2.01 4.58
CA ASP A 157 9.55 -1.39 4.64
C ASP A 157 10.66 -2.40 4.37
N ASP A 158 11.72 -1.91 3.73
CA ASP A 158 12.88 -2.71 3.35
C ASP A 158 13.92 -2.76 4.47
N PRO A 159 14.62 -3.89 4.72
CA PRO A 159 15.69 -3.98 5.72
C PRO A 159 16.73 -2.86 5.68
N VAL A 160 16.99 -2.25 4.54
CA VAL A 160 17.96 -1.14 4.43
C VAL A 160 17.39 0.23 4.78
N ASP A 161 16.09 0.34 5.06
CA ASP A 161 15.45 1.61 5.37
C ASP A 161 15.88 2.15 6.74
N SER A 162 16.09 3.46 6.82
CA SER A 162 16.51 4.15 8.04
C SER A 162 15.39 4.22 9.10
N LEU A 163 14.14 4.10 8.68
CA LEU A 163 12.93 4.27 9.49
C LEU A 163 12.80 5.67 10.13
N GLU A 164 13.49 6.66 9.60
CA GLU A 164 13.51 8.03 10.14
C GLU A 164 12.12 8.66 10.22
N TRP A 165 11.24 8.35 9.25
CA TRP A 165 9.88 8.90 9.24
C TRP A 165 9.00 8.27 10.32
N HIS A 166 9.17 6.98 10.61
CA HIS A 166 8.51 6.30 11.72
C HIS A 166 8.92 6.91 13.06
N GLN A 167 10.22 7.22 13.22
CA GLN A 167 10.71 7.89 14.41
C GLN A 167 10.09 9.29 14.57
N LYS A 168 10.10 10.10 13.51
CA LYS A 168 9.49 11.44 13.52
C LYS A 168 7.98 11.39 13.83
N ILE A 169 7.26 10.42 13.25
CA ILE A 169 5.83 10.22 13.53
C ILE A 169 5.62 9.88 15.02
N LYS A 170 6.42 8.98 15.57
CA LYS A 170 6.34 8.56 16.98
C LYS A 170 6.60 9.72 17.95
N GLU A 171 7.42 10.68 17.55
CA GLU A 171 7.77 11.86 18.34
C GLU A 171 6.76 13.02 18.20
N ASP A 172 5.88 12.98 17.19
CA ASP A 172 4.89 14.05 16.95
C ASP A 172 3.56 13.73 17.68
N PRO A 173 3.25 14.44 18.78
CA PRO A 173 2.02 14.20 19.54
C PRO A 173 0.73 14.58 18.80
N SER A 174 0.83 15.27 17.67
CA SER A 174 -0.33 15.60 16.82
C SER A 174 -0.80 14.40 15.99
N ILE A 175 0.02 13.35 15.85
CA ILE A 175 -0.31 12.14 15.11
C ILE A 175 -0.79 11.07 16.09
N THR A 176 -2.09 10.82 16.09
CA THR A 176 -2.73 9.88 17.04
C THR A 176 -2.76 8.43 16.53
N THR A 177 -2.70 8.22 15.22
CA THR A 177 -2.61 6.89 14.63
C THR A 177 -1.21 6.32 14.86
N VAL A 178 -1.14 5.09 15.37
CA VAL A 178 0.14 4.38 15.51
C VAL A 178 0.60 3.94 14.11
N VAL A 179 1.80 4.36 13.72
CA VAL A 179 2.42 3.96 12.44
C VAL A 179 3.68 3.17 12.76
N ALA A 180 3.71 1.90 12.35
CA ALA A 180 4.83 1.00 12.59
C ALA A 180 5.32 0.35 11.29
N PRO A 181 6.63 0.09 11.15
CA PRO A 181 7.15 -0.61 9.99
C PRO A 181 6.79 -2.10 10.02
N SER A 182 6.67 -2.72 8.84
CA SER A 182 6.69 -4.17 8.68
C SER A 182 7.96 -4.59 7.96
N PHE A 183 8.63 -5.63 8.48
CA PHE A 183 9.91 -6.10 7.96
C PHE A 183 9.70 -6.94 6.69
N ARG A 184 10.15 -6.43 5.53
CA ARG A 184 10.00 -7.10 4.23
C ARG A 184 11.34 -7.37 3.56
N PRO A 185 12.00 -8.52 3.84
CA PRO A 185 13.34 -8.83 3.36
C PRO A 185 13.41 -9.41 1.94
N ASP A 186 12.37 -9.26 1.11
CA ASP A 186 12.25 -9.92 -0.19
C ASP A 186 13.46 -9.68 -1.10
N LYS A 187 14.03 -8.46 -1.10
CA LYS A 187 15.21 -8.16 -1.92
C LYS A 187 16.45 -8.93 -1.47
N ALA A 188 16.59 -9.24 -0.19
CA ALA A 188 17.68 -10.09 0.30
C ALA A 188 17.51 -11.55 -0.08
N LEU A 189 16.25 -12.02 -0.21
CA LEU A 189 15.90 -13.40 -0.52
C LEU A 189 15.92 -13.71 -2.02
N ASN A 190 15.67 -12.72 -2.87
CA ASN A 190 15.50 -12.87 -4.31
C ASN A 190 16.87 -12.91 -5.05
N ILE A 191 17.73 -13.86 -4.71
CA ILE A 191 19.10 -14.01 -5.22
C ILE A 191 19.19 -14.15 -6.75
N ASP A 192 18.13 -14.58 -7.40
CA ASP A 192 18.00 -14.74 -8.86
C ASP A 192 17.61 -13.46 -9.61
N LYS A 193 17.29 -12.39 -8.88
CA LYS A 193 16.88 -11.12 -9.49
C LYS A 193 18.06 -10.22 -9.79
N ALA A 194 17.96 -9.49 -10.89
CA ALA A 194 18.94 -8.46 -11.23
C ALA A 194 19.06 -7.41 -10.11
N GLY A 195 20.29 -6.98 -9.79
CA GLY A 195 20.57 -6.02 -8.73
C GLY A 195 20.67 -6.61 -7.33
N TRP A 196 20.59 -7.93 -7.17
CA TRP A 196 20.70 -8.56 -5.85
C TRP A 196 22.07 -8.31 -5.20
N LYS A 197 23.16 -8.40 -5.95
CA LYS A 197 24.52 -8.16 -5.46
C LYS A 197 24.69 -6.73 -4.95
N GLU A 198 24.17 -5.74 -5.68
CA GLU A 198 24.18 -4.33 -5.30
C GLU A 198 23.33 -4.11 -4.04
N TYR A 199 22.21 -4.81 -3.92
CA TYR A 199 21.40 -4.77 -2.71
C TYR A 199 22.13 -5.33 -1.48
N ILE A 200 22.84 -6.48 -1.62
CA ILE A 200 23.64 -7.05 -0.53
C ILE A 200 24.77 -6.09 -0.11
N ALA A 201 25.42 -5.41 -1.06
CA ALA A 201 26.41 -4.39 -0.75
C ALA A 201 25.81 -3.22 0.05
N LYS A 202 24.62 -2.74 -0.32
CA LYS A 202 23.89 -1.72 0.43
C LYS A 202 23.49 -2.18 1.83
N LEU A 203 23.05 -3.42 1.99
CA LEU A 203 22.72 -4.00 3.29
C LEU A 203 23.97 -4.09 4.18
N ALA A 204 25.11 -4.51 3.61
CA ALA A 204 26.40 -4.55 4.29
C ALA A 204 26.83 -3.16 4.80
N GLU A 205 26.65 -2.12 3.97
CA GLU A 205 26.92 -0.72 4.33
C GLU A 205 26.06 -0.29 5.52
N VAL A 206 24.75 -0.51 5.45
CA VAL A 206 23.78 -0.11 6.49
C VAL A 206 24.04 -0.84 7.80
N CYS A 207 24.47 -2.13 7.74
CA CYS A 207 24.81 -2.91 8.93
C CYS A 207 26.24 -2.66 9.44
N GLY A 208 27.10 -1.96 8.69
CA GLY A 208 28.51 -1.76 9.02
C GLY A 208 29.31 -3.06 9.08
N CYS A 209 28.96 -4.07 8.28
CA CYS A 209 29.59 -5.39 8.28
C CYS A 209 29.84 -5.89 6.86
N GLU A 210 30.72 -6.88 6.71
CA GLU A 210 30.92 -7.59 5.45
C GLU A 210 29.96 -8.78 5.34
N ILE A 211 29.25 -8.89 4.21
CA ILE A 211 28.35 -10.02 3.93
C ILE A 211 28.98 -10.90 2.85
N LYS A 212 29.80 -11.84 3.26
CA LYS A 212 30.59 -12.73 2.38
C LYS A 212 30.03 -14.14 2.20
N ASP A 213 29.10 -14.54 3.03
CA ASP A 213 28.44 -15.86 3.04
C ASP A 213 27.01 -15.76 3.57
N SER A 214 26.28 -16.86 3.49
CA SER A 214 24.88 -16.90 3.94
C SER A 214 24.73 -16.67 5.45
N ALA A 215 25.70 -17.05 6.27
CA ALA A 215 25.67 -16.82 7.70
C ALA A 215 25.82 -15.33 8.04
N ALA A 216 26.70 -14.63 7.33
CA ALA A 216 26.85 -13.17 7.47
C ALA A 216 25.57 -12.43 7.03
N LEU A 217 24.90 -12.91 5.97
CA LEU A 217 23.58 -12.36 5.58
C LEU A 217 22.52 -12.57 6.66
N GLU A 218 22.44 -13.76 7.25
CA GLU A 218 21.52 -14.03 8.37
C GLU A 218 21.78 -13.10 9.57
N CYS A 219 23.05 -12.90 9.94
CA CYS A 219 23.43 -11.97 11.01
C CYS A 219 23.04 -10.50 10.68
N ALA A 220 23.27 -10.07 9.44
CA ALA A 220 22.91 -8.74 9.00
C ALA A 220 21.38 -8.54 9.07
N LEU A 221 20.59 -9.49 8.56
CA LEU A 221 19.13 -9.43 8.65
C LEU A 221 18.62 -9.46 10.10
N ALA A 222 19.24 -10.28 10.97
CA ALA A 222 18.90 -10.30 12.40
C ALA A 222 19.13 -8.93 13.05
N SER A 223 20.26 -8.27 12.77
CA SER A 223 20.50 -6.92 13.28
C SER A 223 19.49 -5.88 12.77
N ARG A 224 19.00 -6.07 11.53
CA ARG A 224 17.93 -5.19 10.99
C ARG A 224 16.58 -5.47 11.63
N ILE A 225 16.27 -6.73 12.00
CA ILE A 225 15.08 -7.07 12.77
C ILE A 225 15.11 -6.33 14.13
N ASP A 226 16.25 -6.31 14.82
CA ASP A 226 16.40 -5.56 16.08
C ASP A 226 16.16 -4.06 15.89
N HIS A 227 16.67 -3.48 14.79
CA HIS A 227 16.43 -2.08 14.44
C HIS A 227 14.94 -1.80 14.18
N PHE A 228 14.25 -2.69 13.47
CA PHE A 228 12.83 -2.59 13.20
C PHE A 228 11.98 -2.78 14.46
N ASP A 229 12.35 -3.73 15.34
CA ASP A 229 11.67 -3.94 16.62
C ASP A 229 11.74 -2.69 17.50
N ALA A 230 12.91 -2.03 17.57
CA ALA A 230 13.07 -0.76 18.29
C ALA A 230 12.18 0.37 17.73
N ALA A 231 11.91 0.36 16.42
CA ALA A 231 10.99 1.28 15.77
C ALA A 231 9.49 0.91 15.97
N GLY A 232 9.20 -0.23 16.61
CA GLY A 232 7.84 -0.68 16.90
C GLY A 232 7.28 -1.73 15.93
N CYS A 233 8.12 -2.29 15.06
CA CYS A 233 7.74 -3.39 14.17
C CYS A 233 7.22 -4.60 14.96
N ARG A 234 6.14 -5.22 14.48
CA ARG A 234 5.56 -6.43 15.09
C ARG A 234 5.14 -7.47 14.03
N ALA A 235 5.45 -7.21 12.78
CA ALA A 235 5.08 -8.09 11.66
C ALA A 235 6.20 -8.18 10.64
N SER A 236 6.30 -9.32 9.97
CA SER A 236 7.03 -9.47 8.72
C SER A 236 6.04 -9.70 7.57
N ASP A 237 6.44 -9.29 6.39
CA ASP A 237 5.64 -9.38 5.17
C ASP A 237 6.51 -9.87 4.01
N HIS A 238 5.92 -10.62 3.07
CA HIS A 238 6.62 -11.21 1.95
C HIS A 238 5.77 -11.21 0.67
N GLY A 239 6.38 -10.82 -0.44
CA GLY A 239 5.82 -11.00 -1.79
C GLY A 239 6.34 -12.30 -2.40
N LEU A 240 5.63 -13.41 -2.19
CA LEU A 240 6.01 -14.72 -2.70
C LEU A 240 5.24 -15.05 -3.99
N ASP A 241 5.96 -15.46 -5.05
CA ASP A 241 5.33 -15.96 -6.27
C ASP A 241 4.66 -17.33 -6.02
N TYR A 242 5.24 -18.13 -5.12
CA TYR A 242 4.72 -19.41 -4.65
C TYR A 242 5.35 -19.78 -3.30
N VAL A 243 4.72 -20.69 -2.56
CA VAL A 243 5.28 -21.18 -1.29
C VAL A 243 6.43 -22.13 -1.57
N ILE A 244 7.65 -21.69 -1.23
CA ILE A 244 8.87 -22.47 -1.41
C ILE A 244 9.10 -23.31 -0.15
N TYR A 245 9.19 -24.63 -0.33
CA TYR A 245 9.68 -25.54 0.70
C TYR A 245 10.71 -26.50 0.09
N ARG A 246 11.98 -26.13 0.14
CA ARG A 246 13.09 -26.94 -0.39
C ARG A 246 14.25 -26.92 0.59
N PRO A 247 14.25 -27.80 1.59
CA PRO A 247 15.35 -27.92 2.54
C PRO A 247 16.69 -28.14 1.84
N ALA A 248 17.71 -27.44 2.32
CA ALA A 248 19.09 -27.57 1.83
C ALA A 248 20.06 -27.51 3.01
N ASP A 249 21.21 -28.15 2.88
CA ASP A 249 22.28 -28.00 3.85
C ASP A 249 23.05 -26.67 3.65
N ARG A 250 23.83 -26.28 4.65
CA ARG A 250 24.58 -25.02 4.62
C ARG A 250 25.55 -24.95 3.43
N ALA A 251 26.20 -26.04 3.08
CA ALA A 251 27.18 -26.06 1.97
C ALA A 251 26.48 -25.76 0.62
N ALA A 252 25.29 -26.32 0.40
CA ALA A 252 24.49 -26.04 -0.79
C ALA A 252 24.02 -24.57 -0.83
N VAL A 253 23.60 -24.01 0.31
CA VAL A 253 23.21 -22.62 0.42
C VAL A 253 24.39 -21.69 0.13
N ASP A 254 25.55 -21.92 0.73
CA ASP A 254 26.77 -21.10 0.53
C ASP A 254 27.28 -21.16 -0.92
N MET A 255 27.11 -22.33 -1.58
CA MET A 255 27.42 -22.45 -3.01
C MET A 255 26.51 -21.55 -3.87
N VAL A 256 25.20 -21.53 -3.57
CA VAL A 256 24.24 -20.66 -4.27
C VAL A 256 24.56 -19.20 -3.98
N PHE A 257 24.82 -18.85 -2.72
CA PHE A 257 25.20 -17.49 -2.33
C PHE A 257 26.44 -17.01 -3.10
N SER A 258 27.51 -17.84 -3.12
CA SER A 258 28.74 -17.51 -3.84
C SER A 258 28.52 -17.29 -5.34
N LYS A 259 27.59 -18.03 -5.96
CA LYS A 259 27.21 -17.81 -7.37
C LYS A 259 26.47 -16.48 -7.56
N GLY A 260 25.61 -16.10 -6.64
CA GLY A 260 24.90 -14.81 -6.69
C GLY A 260 25.83 -13.61 -6.52
N MET A 261 26.96 -13.78 -5.80
CA MET A 261 27.95 -12.72 -5.58
C MET A 261 28.96 -12.56 -6.74
N ASN A 262 29.06 -13.50 -7.67
CA ASN A 262 29.93 -13.46 -8.83
C ASN A 262 29.19 -12.96 -10.08
#